data_fede603e71c00c6a991a770aca2fb243
#
_entry.id   fede603e71c00c6a991a770aca2fb243
#
_cell.length_a   1.000
_cell.length_b   1.000
_cell.length_c   1.000
_cell.angle_alpha   90.00
_cell.angle_beta   90.00
_cell.angle_gamma   90.00
#
_symmetry.space_group_name_H-M   'P 1'
#
loop_
_entity.id
_entity.type
_entity.pdbx_description
1 polymer ?
#
loop_
_entity_poly.entity_id
_entity_poly.type
_entity_poly.pdbx_seq_one_letter_code
_entity_poly.pdbx_strand_id
1 'polypeptide(L)'
;MEAILEAITRETFGKNEAHRTRREGKVPAVLYGGDGKEATPISVEPKALLKILHSESGANTLISLKLGGGDTKVLVKEYQLDPVTHQVLHADFYRVAMDRLLQVTIPVVVKGTPQGVKQQGGLLEFIRREIQIECLPADIPEHVEVDVSDLMLHQGIRVRDLAVSEKWKPLSDPDMMIVHVIMPKAEEVAAPAADAAAAAPVAPTEPEVIKKGKKEEDVEEKEEKKK
;
A
#
# COMPACT_ATOMS: atom_id res chain seq x y z
N MET A 1 9.89 9.05 18.73
CA MET A 1 9.35 10.43 18.94
C MET A 1 7.84 10.35 19.11
N GLU A 2 7.26 11.01 20.10
CA GLU A 2 5.79 11.06 20.21
C GLU A 2 5.26 12.07 19.20
N ALA A 3 4.46 11.60 18.26
CA ALA A 3 3.79 12.46 17.31
C ALA A 3 2.48 12.98 17.92
N ILE A 4 2.21 14.28 17.76
CA ILE A 4 0.98 14.90 18.26
C ILE A 4 0.08 15.17 17.07
N LEU A 5 -1.20 14.75 17.15
CA LEU A 5 -2.20 14.98 16.13
C LEU A 5 -3.46 15.59 16.75
N GLU A 6 -3.91 16.70 16.20
CA GLU A 6 -5.17 17.33 16.62
C GLU A 6 -6.34 16.70 15.88
N ALA A 7 -7.39 16.38 16.61
CA ALA A 7 -8.61 15.80 16.07
C ALA A 7 -9.86 16.50 16.61
N ILE A 8 -10.85 16.60 15.76
CA ILE A 8 -12.16 17.18 16.07
C ILE A 8 -13.20 16.08 15.97
N THR A 9 -14.03 15.92 17.01
CA THR A 9 -15.15 14.98 16.98
C THR A 9 -16.21 15.41 15.97
N ARG A 10 -16.81 14.43 15.28
CA ARG A 10 -17.91 14.67 14.34
C ARG A 10 -19.19 14.07 14.89
N GLU A 11 -20.28 14.81 14.81
CA GLU A 11 -21.60 14.35 15.22
C GLU A 11 -22.37 13.68 14.08
N THR A 12 -21.98 14.03 12.84
CA THR A 12 -22.67 13.59 11.63
C THR A 12 -21.91 12.49 10.90
N PHE A 13 -22.65 11.52 10.36
CA PHE A 13 -22.10 10.33 9.70
C PHE A 13 -22.62 10.20 8.27
N GLY A 14 -22.02 9.29 7.54
CA GLY A 14 -22.46 8.87 6.25
C GLY A 14 -21.68 9.46 5.08
N LYS A 15 -22.04 9.03 3.86
CA LYS A 15 -21.32 9.32 2.61
C LYS A 15 -21.20 10.83 2.35
N ASN A 16 -22.30 11.55 2.51
CA ASN A 16 -22.34 12.97 2.16
C ASN A 16 -21.47 13.81 3.11
N GLU A 17 -21.49 13.50 4.40
CA GLU A 17 -20.67 14.20 5.39
C GLU A 17 -19.18 13.88 5.25
N ALA A 18 -18.83 12.65 4.91
CA ALA A 18 -17.44 12.30 4.59
C ALA A 18 -16.93 13.09 3.36
N HIS A 19 -17.76 13.27 2.34
CA HIS A 19 -17.40 14.12 1.19
C HIS A 19 -17.28 15.60 1.55
N ARG A 20 -18.14 16.11 2.45
CA ARG A 20 -18.06 17.49 2.94
C ARG A 20 -16.76 17.71 3.69
N THR A 21 -16.43 16.83 4.63
CA THR A 21 -15.19 16.88 5.42
C THR A 21 -13.94 16.92 4.51
N ARG A 22 -13.92 16.10 3.45
CA ARG A 22 -12.79 16.12 2.49
C ARG A 22 -12.74 17.39 1.66
N ARG A 23 -13.88 18.01 1.30
CA ARG A 23 -13.92 19.29 0.60
C ARG A 23 -13.44 20.45 1.50
N GLU A 24 -13.65 20.34 2.80
CA GLU A 24 -13.14 21.27 3.80
C GLU A 24 -11.63 21.09 4.06
N GLY A 25 -11.00 20.14 3.37
CA GLY A 25 -9.57 19.86 3.51
C GLY A 25 -9.21 19.05 4.74
N LYS A 26 -10.17 18.32 5.34
CA LYS A 26 -9.95 17.43 6.48
C LYS A 26 -10.16 15.97 6.07
N VAL A 27 -9.50 15.05 6.78
CA VAL A 27 -9.64 13.61 6.59
C VAL A 27 -10.63 13.06 7.60
N PRO A 28 -11.72 12.41 7.14
CA PRO A 28 -12.59 11.67 8.04
C PRO A 28 -11.84 10.46 8.59
N ALA A 29 -11.96 10.22 9.88
CA ALA A 29 -11.31 9.13 10.57
C ALA A 29 -12.22 8.56 11.66
N VAL A 30 -11.87 7.38 12.14
CA VAL A 30 -12.58 6.69 13.23
C VAL A 30 -11.59 6.33 14.32
N LEU A 31 -11.96 6.59 15.55
CA LEU A 31 -11.21 6.21 16.75
C LEU A 31 -11.96 5.13 17.49
N TYR A 32 -11.40 3.94 17.59
CA TYR A 32 -12.00 2.79 18.28
C TYR A 32 -10.98 2.06 19.16
N GLY A 33 -11.45 1.02 19.85
CA GLY A 33 -10.63 0.27 20.81
C GLY A 33 -10.58 0.91 22.19
N GLY A 34 -9.79 0.31 23.09
CA GLY A 34 -9.83 0.63 24.51
C GLY A 34 -11.01 -0.02 25.22
N ASP A 35 -10.90 -0.20 26.53
CA ASP A 35 -11.91 -0.91 27.33
C ASP A 35 -13.27 -0.19 27.33
N GLY A 36 -14.25 -0.79 26.66
CA GLY A 36 -15.66 -0.37 26.71
C GLY A 36 -15.99 0.99 26.08
N LYS A 37 -15.06 1.61 25.35
CA LYS A 37 -15.33 2.88 24.68
C LYS A 37 -15.87 2.63 23.27
N GLU A 38 -16.97 3.30 22.96
CA GLU A 38 -17.58 3.28 21.64
C GLU A 38 -16.67 3.90 20.58
N ALA A 39 -16.88 3.48 19.33
CA ALA A 39 -16.20 4.09 18.19
C ALA A 39 -16.60 5.55 18.04
N THR A 40 -15.64 6.44 17.99
CA THR A 40 -15.87 7.88 17.92
C THR A 40 -15.41 8.36 16.55
N PRO A 41 -16.30 8.92 15.71
CA PRO A 41 -15.92 9.53 14.45
C PRO A 41 -15.22 10.84 14.72
N ILE A 42 -14.11 11.04 14.03
CA ILE A 42 -13.26 12.21 14.15
C ILE A 42 -12.89 12.75 12.77
N SER A 43 -12.36 13.94 12.75
CA SER A 43 -11.72 14.54 11.58
C SER A 43 -10.33 15.04 11.96
N VAL A 44 -9.36 14.78 11.09
CA VAL A 44 -7.94 15.12 11.31
C VAL A 44 -7.38 15.95 10.17
N GLU A 45 -6.30 16.65 10.42
CA GLU A 45 -5.60 17.41 9.39
C GLU A 45 -4.76 16.49 8.51
N PRO A 46 -4.92 16.50 7.16
CA PRO A 46 -4.20 15.61 6.26
C PRO A 46 -2.69 15.81 6.27
N LYS A 47 -2.21 17.06 6.37
CA LYS A 47 -0.78 17.36 6.34
C LYS A 47 -0.04 16.78 7.55
N ALA A 48 -0.62 16.93 8.73
CA ALA A 48 -0.06 16.38 9.96
C ALA A 48 -0.04 14.85 9.92
N LEU A 49 -1.14 14.23 9.45
CA LEU A 49 -1.24 12.78 9.31
C LEU A 49 -0.25 12.23 8.28
N LEU A 50 -0.15 12.83 7.09
CA LEU A 50 0.82 12.42 6.06
C LEU A 50 2.26 12.49 6.56
N LYS A 51 2.60 13.54 7.31
CA LYS A 51 3.94 13.67 7.90
C LYS A 51 4.27 12.51 8.85
N ILE A 52 3.29 12.04 9.61
CA ILE A 52 3.44 10.89 10.50
C ILE A 52 3.57 9.60 9.68
N LEU A 53 2.71 9.40 8.69
CA LEU A 53 2.72 8.19 7.85
C LEU A 53 4.00 8.05 7.00
N HIS A 54 4.64 9.16 6.64
CA HIS A 54 5.92 9.16 5.90
C HIS A 54 7.15 9.15 6.81
N SER A 55 6.99 9.09 8.13
CA SER A 55 8.13 8.87 9.04
C SER A 55 8.67 7.44 8.92
N GLU A 56 9.87 7.19 9.40
CA GLU A 56 10.50 5.87 9.35
C GLU A 56 9.66 4.78 10.04
N SER A 57 9.00 5.13 11.14
CA SER A 57 8.07 4.23 11.85
C SER A 57 6.71 4.09 11.16
N GLY A 58 6.37 4.97 10.23
CA GLY A 58 5.15 4.93 9.44
C GLY A 58 3.87 4.84 10.29
N ALA A 59 2.99 3.89 9.93
CA ALA A 59 1.75 3.62 10.65
C ALA A 59 1.95 3.11 12.08
N ASN A 60 3.14 2.60 12.40
CA ASN A 60 3.47 2.02 13.72
C ASN A 60 3.90 3.07 14.78
N THR A 61 3.85 4.34 14.41
CA THR A 61 4.14 5.44 15.33
C THR A 61 3.04 5.59 16.37
N LEU A 62 3.41 5.64 17.66
CA LEU A 62 2.49 6.03 18.72
C LEU A 62 2.16 7.52 18.61
N ILE A 63 0.89 7.84 18.48
CA ILE A 63 0.38 9.19 18.28
C ILE A 63 -0.37 9.62 19.54
N SER A 64 -0.07 10.81 20.06
CA SER A 64 -0.88 11.47 21.07
C SER A 64 -1.98 12.27 20.37
N LEU A 65 -3.19 11.72 20.34
CA LEU A 65 -4.36 12.33 19.73
C LEU A 65 -5.03 13.28 20.70
N LYS A 66 -5.06 14.58 20.37
CA LYS A 66 -5.76 15.61 21.14
C LYS A 66 -7.22 15.70 20.71
N LEU A 67 -8.11 15.25 21.55
CA LEU A 67 -9.56 15.36 21.38
C LEU A 67 -10.11 16.28 22.48
N GLY A 68 -10.65 17.43 22.15
CA GLY A 68 -11.49 18.36 22.92
C GLY A 68 -11.48 18.39 24.43
N GLY A 69 -10.60 17.69 25.12
CA GLY A 69 -10.52 17.59 26.58
C GLY A 69 -9.61 16.53 27.14
N GLY A 70 -8.87 15.80 26.27
CA GLY A 70 -7.91 14.81 26.75
C GLY A 70 -6.99 14.31 25.67
N ASP A 71 -5.80 13.91 26.09
CA ASP A 71 -4.83 13.26 25.24
C ASP A 71 -5.04 11.75 25.29
N THR A 72 -5.20 11.12 24.15
CA THR A 72 -5.35 9.67 24.03
C THR A 72 -4.22 9.12 23.17
N LYS A 73 -3.52 8.09 23.65
CA LYS A 73 -2.52 7.39 22.85
C LYS A 73 -3.19 6.46 21.88
N VAL A 74 -2.84 6.61 20.60
CA VAL A 74 -3.43 5.86 19.50
C VAL A 74 -2.35 5.38 18.52
N LEU A 75 -2.69 4.34 17.78
CA LEU A 75 -1.91 3.81 16.67
C LEU A 75 -2.77 3.89 15.40
N VAL A 76 -2.16 4.14 14.27
CA VAL A 76 -2.86 4.03 12.97
C VAL A 76 -2.97 2.54 12.62
N LYS A 77 -4.18 2.00 12.62
CA LYS A 77 -4.41 0.59 12.29
C LYS A 77 -4.50 0.37 10.80
N GLU A 78 -5.20 1.27 10.12
CA GLU A 78 -5.38 1.24 8.67
C GLU A 78 -5.54 2.67 8.14
N TYR A 79 -5.12 2.87 6.91
CA TYR A 79 -5.35 4.12 6.19
C TYR A 79 -5.61 3.87 4.71
N GLN A 80 -6.40 4.71 4.10
CA GLN A 80 -6.74 4.64 2.68
C GLN A 80 -6.16 5.84 1.97
N LEU A 81 -5.44 5.58 0.88
CA LEU A 81 -4.90 6.61 0.00
C LEU A 81 -5.64 6.59 -1.34
N ASP A 82 -5.80 7.76 -1.92
CA ASP A 82 -6.19 7.89 -3.32
C ASP A 82 -5.02 7.42 -4.22
N PRO A 83 -5.22 6.46 -5.12
CA PRO A 83 -4.14 5.92 -5.94
C PRO A 83 -3.54 6.92 -6.94
N VAL A 84 -4.25 7.98 -7.27
CA VAL A 84 -3.82 8.98 -8.26
C VAL A 84 -3.24 10.22 -7.58
N THR A 85 -3.95 10.76 -6.59
CA THR A 85 -3.56 12.01 -5.91
C THR A 85 -2.70 11.77 -4.67
N HIS A 86 -2.59 10.51 -4.20
CA HIS A 86 -1.92 10.12 -2.96
C HIS A 86 -2.43 10.85 -1.70
N GLN A 87 -3.63 11.39 -1.76
CA GLN A 87 -4.26 12.02 -0.61
C GLN A 87 -4.88 10.97 0.30
N VAL A 88 -4.81 11.18 1.61
CA VAL A 88 -5.46 10.31 2.58
C VAL A 88 -6.98 10.49 2.49
N LEU A 89 -7.68 9.41 2.22
CA LEU A 89 -9.15 9.36 2.14
C LEU A 89 -9.79 9.04 3.47
N HIS A 90 -9.18 8.14 4.25
CA HIS A 90 -9.65 7.69 5.54
C HIS A 90 -8.49 7.23 6.41
N ALA A 91 -8.64 7.29 7.72
CA ALA A 91 -7.70 6.72 8.66
C ALA A 91 -8.43 6.12 9.87
N ASP A 92 -7.98 4.97 10.28
CA ASP A 92 -8.47 4.21 11.42
C ASP A 92 -7.47 4.29 12.56
N PHE A 93 -7.90 4.85 13.67
CA PHE A 93 -7.09 4.98 14.87
C PHE A 93 -7.56 3.99 15.93
N TYR A 94 -6.61 3.24 16.45
CA TYR A 94 -6.83 2.30 17.53
C TYR A 94 -6.30 2.87 18.85
N ARG A 95 -7.18 2.95 19.89
CA ARG A 95 -6.75 3.38 21.23
C ARG A 95 -5.90 2.29 21.87
N VAL A 96 -4.72 2.67 22.27
CA VAL A 96 -3.73 1.76 22.83
C VAL A 96 -3.75 1.81 24.35
N ALA A 97 -3.90 0.65 24.98
CA ALA A 97 -3.63 0.45 26.40
C ALA A 97 -2.18 -0.05 26.54
N MET A 98 -1.38 0.60 27.39
CA MET A 98 0.04 0.30 27.52
C MET A 98 0.36 -1.09 28.05
N ASP A 99 -0.61 -1.70 28.73
CA ASP A 99 -0.47 -2.97 29.45
C ASP A 99 -0.91 -4.19 28.59
N ARG A 100 -1.29 -3.99 27.34
CA ARG A 100 -1.81 -5.06 26.49
C ARG A 100 -0.92 -5.30 25.28
N LEU A 101 -0.78 -6.58 24.95
CA LEU A 101 -0.14 -6.99 23.70
C LEU A 101 -0.99 -6.54 22.51
N LEU A 102 -0.32 -6.02 21.51
CA LEU A 102 -0.93 -5.56 20.26
C LEU A 102 -0.37 -6.36 19.09
N GLN A 103 -1.23 -6.61 18.13
CA GLN A 103 -0.85 -7.17 16.84
C GLN A 103 -0.66 -6.03 15.85
N VAL A 104 0.57 -5.85 15.41
CA VAL A 104 0.97 -4.82 14.45
C VAL A 104 1.68 -5.42 13.25
N THR A 105 1.52 -4.78 12.11
CA THR A 105 2.21 -5.14 10.88
C THR A 105 3.42 -4.23 10.69
N ILE A 106 4.61 -4.80 10.58
CA ILE A 106 5.87 -4.04 10.52
C ILE A 106 6.55 -4.27 9.17
N PRO A 107 7.07 -3.21 8.55
CA PRO A 107 7.80 -3.33 7.30
C PRO A 107 9.15 -4.00 7.52
N VAL A 108 9.57 -4.78 6.54
CA VAL A 108 10.89 -5.42 6.48
C VAL A 108 11.80 -4.60 5.59
N VAL A 109 12.95 -4.21 6.13
CA VAL A 109 14.00 -3.49 5.40
C VAL A 109 15.18 -4.43 5.19
N VAL A 110 15.60 -4.54 3.94
CA VAL A 110 16.74 -5.38 3.57
C VAL A 110 18.03 -4.58 3.66
N LYS A 111 19.01 -5.13 4.36
CA LYS A 111 20.38 -4.61 4.41
C LYS A 111 21.32 -5.44 3.52
N GLY A 112 22.20 -4.73 2.81
CA GLY A 112 23.22 -5.36 1.96
C GLY A 112 22.76 -5.66 0.54
N THR A 113 23.65 -6.27 -0.23
CA THR A 113 23.37 -6.72 -1.60
C THR A 113 23.78 -8.18 -1.70
N PRO A 114 22.88 -9.09 -2.10
CA PRO A 114 23.17 -10.53 -2.15
C PRO A 114 24.34 -10.86 -3.06
N GLN A 115 25.18 -11.81 -2.64
CA GLN A 115 26.27 -12.32 -3.49
C GLN A 115 25.71 -12.97 -4.77
N GLY A 116 24.57 -13.65 -4.70
CA GLY A 116 23.89 -14.21 -5.86
C GLY A 116 23.47 -13.18 -6.91
N VAL A 117 23.13 -11.95 -6.50
CA VAL A 117 22.86 -10.84 -7.44
C VAL A 117 24.16 -10.32 -8.05
N LYS A 118 25.20 -10.10 -7.24
CA LYS A 118 26.48 -9.52 -7.71
C LYS A 118 27.27 -10.45 -8.60
N GLN A 119 27.36 -11.73 -8.26
CA GLN A 119 28.25 -12.69 -8.93
C GLN A 119 27.56 -13.52 -10.01
N GLN A 120 26.27 -13.78 -9.84
CA GLN A 120 25.53 -14.73 -10.66
C GLN A 120 24.37 -14.07 -11.44
N GLY A 121 24.23 -12.74 -11.33
CA GLY A 121 23.19 -12.02 -12.07
C GLY A 121 21.76 -12.33 -11.62
N GLY A 122 21.58 -12.83 -10.38
CA GLY A 122 20.27 -13.09 -9.79
C GLY A 122 19.47 -11.81 -9.56
N LEU A 123 18.18 -11.96 -9.36
CA LEU A 123 17.27 -10.91 -8.96
C LEU A 123 16.78 -11.17 -7.54
N LEU A 124 16.83 -10.15 -6.68
CA LEU A 124 16.25 -10.19 -5.35
C LEU A 124 14.74 -9.94 -5.45
N GLU A 125 13.95 -10.91 -5.07
CA GLU A 125 12.50 -10.80 -5.07
C GLU A 125 11.96 -10.76 -3.63
N PHE A 126 11.10 -9.76 -3.38
CA PHE A 126 10.37 -9.64 -2.13
C PHE A 126 9.02 -10.34 -2.26
N ILE A 127 8.84 -11.44 -1.54
CA ILE A 127 7.56 -12.13 -1.46
C ILE A 127 6.66 -11.43 -0.46
N ARG A 128 7.25 -11.01 0.66
CA ARG A 128 6.57 -10.26 1.72
C ARG A 128 7.41 -9.08 2.15
N ARG A 129 6.79 -7.93 2.18
CA ARG A 129 7.42 -6.69 2.65
C ARG A 129 7.05 -6.32 4.07
N GLU A 130 6.08 -7.04 4.63
CA GLU A 130 5.49 -6.77 5.93
C GLU A 130 5.31 -8.07 6.70
N ILE A 131 5.49 -8.02 8.03
CA ILE A 131 5.35 -9.14 8.94
C ILE A 131 4.43 -8.73 10.08
N GLN A 132 3.54 -9.63 10.47
CA GLN A 132 2.70 -9.45 11.65
C GLN A 132 3.45 -9.92 12.89
N ILE A 133 3.53 -9.04 13.86
CA ILE A 133 4.14 -9.32 15.16
C ILE A 133 3.20 -8.98 16.29
N GLU A 134 3.42 -9.62 17.42
CA GLU A 134 2.78 -9.32 18.70
C GLU A 134 3.80 -8.72 19.65
N CYS A 135 3.53 -7.52 20.14
CA CYS A 135 4.42 -6.79 21.04
C CYS A 135 3.66 -5.84 21.96
N LEU A 136 4.34 -5.32 22.97
CA LEU A 136 3.84 -4.21 23.77
C LEU A 136 3.97 -2.89 23.00
N PRO A 137 3.08 -1.90 23.25
CA PRO A 137 3.13 -0.62 22.57
C PRO A 137 4.43 0.15 22.73
N ALA A 138 5.11 -0.05 23.85
CA ALA A 138 6.42 0.58 24.14
C ALA A 138 7.59 -0.04 23.35
N ASP A 139 7.42 -1.28 22.91
CA ASP A 139 8.47 -2.08 22.28
C ASP A 139 8.22 -2.32 20.76
N ILE A 140 7.35 -1.55 20.16
CA ILE A 140 7.09 -1.62 18.72
C ILE A 140 8.34 -1.20 17.95
N PRO A 141 9.00 -2.09 17.16
CA PRO A 141 10.13 -1.69 16.34
C PRO A 141 9.64 -0.90 15.10
N GLU A 142 10.45 0.03 14.66
CA GLU A 142 10.12 0.84 13.46
C GLU A 142 10.16 -0.02 12.18
N HIS A 143 11.14 -0.89 12.08
CA HIS A 143 11.30 -1.85 10.99
C HIS A 143 12.06 -3.09 11.47
N VAL A 144 11.96 -4.17 10.71
CA VAL A 144 12.76 -5.38 10.92
C VAL A 144 13.84 -5.42 9.85
N GLU A 145 15.11 -5.37 10.29
CA GLU A 145 16.23 -5.44 9.37
C GLU A 145 16.58 -6.88 9.05
N VAL A 146 16.79 -7.16 7.78
CA VAL A 146 17.17 -8.49 7.28
C VAL A 146 18.44 -8.36 6.46
N ASP A 147 19.52 -9.01 6.89
CA ASP A 147 20.76 -9.04 6.13
C ASP A 147 20.69 -10.11 5.05
N VAL A 148 20.88 -9.67 3.80
CA VAL A 148 20.85 -10.54 2.62
C VAL A 148 22.22 -10.70 1.98
N SER A 149 23.28 -10.19 2.59
CA SER A 149 24.62 -10.14 1.99
C SER A 149 25.14 -11.50 1.56
N ASP A 150 24.85 -12.55 2.32
CA ASP A 150 25.38 -13.91 2.11
C ASP A 150 24.46 -14.78 1.23
N LEU A 151 23.34 -14.26 0.74
CA LEU A 151 22.41 -15.05 -0.07
C LEU A 151 22.96 -15.36 -1.45
N MET A 152 22.92 -16.66 -1.79
CA MET A 152 23.21 -17.23 -3.11
C MET A 152 21.92 -17.37 -3.94
N LEU A 153 22.07 -17.78 -5.21
CA LEU A 153 20.93 -18.13 -6.07
C LEU A 153 20.09 -19.25 -5.43
N HIS A 154 18.78 -19.13 -5.58
CA HIS A 154 17.77 -20.05 -5.05
C HIS A 154 17.74 -20.15 -3.52
N GLN A 155 18.41 -19.24 -2.81
CA GLN A 155 18.31 -19.12 -1.37
C GLN A 155 17.35 -17.98 -1.01
N GLY A 156 16.70 -18.09 0.14
CA GLY A 156 15.80 -17.10 0.68
C GLY A 156 15.77 -17.11 2.19
N ILE A 157 15.32 -16.01 2.76
CA ILE A 157 15.14 -15.84 4.20
C ILE A 157 13.68 -16.04 4.55
N ARG A 158 13.45 -16.79 5.62
CA ARG A 158 12.14 -17.08 6.18
C ARG A 158 11.93 -16.33 7.50
N VAL A 159 10.69 -16.28 7.95
CA VAL A 159 10.33 -15.62 9.23
C VAL A 159 11.12 -16.21 10.40
N ARG A 160 11.38 -17.53 10.43
CA ARG A 160 12.19 -18.19 11.47
C ARG A 160 13.65 -17.77 11.52
N ASP A 161 14.19 -17.28 10.39
CA ASP A 161 15.59 -16.86 10.25
C ASP A 161 15.81 -15.41 10.68
N LEU A 162 14.72 -14.71 11.03
CA LEU A 162 14.79 -13.36 11.55
C LEU A 162 15.39 -13.34 12.94
N ALA A 163 16.13 -12.29 13.24
CA ALA A 163 16.59 -12.01 14.60
C ALA A 163 15.40 -11.65 15.49
N VAL A 164 14.76 -12.64 16.08
CA VAL A 164 13.66 -12.44 17.01
C VAL A 164 14.22 -11.84 18.30
N SER A 165 13.82 -10.62 18.62
CA SER A 165 14.13 -10.00 19.91
C SER A 165 13.14 -10.54 20.96
N GLU A 166 13.57 -10.61 22.23
CA GLU A 166 12.70 -11.03 23.34
C GLU A 166 11.45 -10.14 23.52
N LYS A 167 11.46 -8.96 22.91
CA LYS A 167 10.43 -7.93 23.04
C LYS A 167 9.22 -8.11 22.13
N TRP A 168 9.36 -8.89 21.07
CA TRP A 168 8.27 -9.13 20.11
C TRP A 168 8.28 -10.57 19.61
N LYS A 169 7.11 -11.09 19.27
CA LYS A 169 6.93 -12.43 18.74
C LYS A 169 6.33 -12.36 17.34
N PRO A 170 6.89 -13.05 16.34
CA PRO A 170 6.24 -13.14 15.04
C PRO A 170 4.97 -13.98 15.18
N LEU A 171 3.86 -13.43 14.67
CA LEU A 171 2.58 -14.13 14.58
C LEU A 171 2.43 -14.82 13.21
N SER A 172 3.21 -14.38 12.23
CA SER A 172 3.26 -14.97 10.91
C SER A 172 3.85 -16.37 10.96
N ASP A 173 3.45 -17.22 10.01
CA ASP A 173 3.94 -18.58 9.88
C ASP A 173 5.48 -18.60 9.79
N PRO A 174 6.19 -19.37 10.63
CA PRO A 174 7.65 -19.43 10.66
C PRO A 174 8.27 -19.89 9.33
N ASP A 175 7.56 -20.69 8.55
CA ASP A 175 8.01 -21.17 7.23
C ASP A 175 7.74 -20.19 6.08
N MET A 176 7.04 -19.09 6.35
CA MET A 176 6.76 -18.05 5.36
C MET A 176 8.06 -17.42 4.87
N MET A 177 8.23 -17.38 3.55
CA MET A 177 9.38 -16.77 2.90
C MET A 177 9.17 -15.26 2.76
N ILE A 178 10.20 -14.48 3.10
CA ILE A 178 10.20 -13.01 3.06
C ILE A 178 10.86 -12.53 1.78
N VAL A 179 12.08 -12.98 1.56
CA VAL A 179 12.93 -12.58 0.44
C VAL A 179 13.62 -13.81 -0.13
N HIS A 180 13.76 -13.86 -1.44
CA HIS A 180 14.59 -14.88 -2.08
C HIS A 180 15.31 -14.35 -3.32
N VAL A 181 16.38 -15.04 -3.74
CA VAL A 181 17.16 -14.69 -4.93
C VAL A 181 16.84 -15.69 -6.03
N ILE A 182 16.27 -15.18 -7.13
CA ILE A 182 15.95 -15.98 -8.33
C ILE A 182 16.86 -15.61 -9.49
N MET A 183 16.99 -16.53 -10.42
CA MET A 183 17.59 -16.22 -11.71
C MET A 183 16.52 -15.58 -12.60
N PRO A 184 16.77 -14.37 -13.17
CA PRO A 184 15.83 -13.80 -14.13
C PRO A 184 15.73 -14.78 -15.30
N LYS A 185 14.51 -15.20 -15.64
CA LYS A 185 14.26 -15.92 -16.88
C LYS A 185 14.59 -14.95 -18.00
N ALA A 186 15.70 -15.19 -18.69
CA ALA A 186 16.00 -14.47 -19.92
C ALA A 186 14.80 -14.71 -20.85
N GLU A 187 14.01 -13.69 -21.06
CA GLU A 187 13.06 -13.66 -22.14
C GLU A 187 13.91 -13.71 -23.40
N GLU A 188 13.93 -14.88 -24.01
CA GLU A 188 14.55 -15.09 -25.32
C GLU A 188 13.80 -14.16 -26.28
N VAL A 189 14.35 -12.96 -26.44
CA VAL A 189 13.92 -12.05 -27.49
C VAL A 189 14.27 -12.82 -28.74
N ALA A 190 13.27 -13.49 -29.32
CA ALA A 190 13.37 -14.06 -30.64
C ALA A 190 13.83 -12.93 -31.57
N ALA A 191 15.11 -12.90 -31.85
CA ALA A 191 15.65 -12.06 -32.87
C ALA A 191 14.91 -12.38 -34.16
N PRO A 192 14.34 -11.40 -34.86
CA PRO A 192 13.80 -11.66 -36.16
C PRO A 192 14.98 -12.11 -37.06
N ALA A 193 14.97 -13.39 -37.41
CA ALA A 193 15.88 -13.94 -38.38
C ALA A 193 15.77 -13.09 -39.65
N ALA A 194 16.81 -12.31 -39.90
CA ALA A 194 17.04 -11.69 -41.18
C ALA A 194 17.40 -12.80 -42.16
N ASP A 195 16.45 -13.29 -42.90
CA ASP A 195 16.72 -14.07 -44.10
C ASP A 195 16.77 -13.10 -45.28
N ALA A 196 17.99 -12.86 -45.72
CA ALA A 196 18.30 -12.13 -46.92
C ALA A 196 18.35 -13.12 -48.07
N ALA A 197 17.40 -13.06 -48.95
CA ALA A 197 17.61 -13.59 -50.30
C ALA A 197 16.77 -12.84 -51.35
N ALA A 198 17.42 -11.97 -52.01
CA ALA A 198 17.50 -11.80 -53.47
C ALA A 198 16.23 -11.61 -54.33
N ALA A 199 16.29 -10.51 -54.99
CA ALA A 199 16.03 -10.32 -56.42
C ALA A 199 14.67 -9.81 -56.90
N ALA A 200 14.73 -8.55 -57.24
CA ALA A 200 14.31 -7.90 -58.50
C ALA A 200 12.82 -7.53 -58.74
N PRO A 201 12.63 -6.51 -59.55
CA PRO A 201 11.59 -5.52 -59.35
C PRO A 201 10.47 -5.63 -60.36
N VAL A 202 9.26 -5.30 -60.02
CA VAL A 202 8.22 -4.86 -60.98
C VAL A 202 7.38 -3.76 -60.35
N ALA A 203 7.15 -2.77 -61.15
CA ALA A 203 6.61 -1.45 -60.97
C ALA A 203 5.12 -1.36 -60.52
N PRO A 204 4.64 -0.14 -60.36
CA PRO A 204 3.61 0.24 -59.37
C PRO A 204 2.18 0.18 -59.94
N THR A 205 1.24 -0.06 -59.09
CA THR A 205 -0.15 0.28 -59.40
C THR A 205 -0.76 1.01 -58.18
N GLU A 206 -1.25 2.17 -58.52
CA GLU A 206 -1.85 3.18 -57.65
C GLU A 206 -3.16 2.72 -56.98
N PRO A 207 -3.66 3.53 -56.06
CA PRO A 207 -4.64 3.15 -55.10
C PRO A 207 -6.07 3.39 -55.58
N GLU A 208 -6.96 2.48 -55.35
CA GLU A 208 -8.41 2.77 -55.48
C GLU A 208 -9.03 3.04 -54.10
N VAL A 209 -9.42 4.28 -54.01
CA VAL A 209 -10.32 4.84 -52.99
C VAL A 209 -11.72 4.33 -53.24
N ILE A 210 -12.30 3.59 -52.37
CA ILE A 210 -13.77 3.37 -52.32
C ILE A 210 -14.35 4.14 -51.15
N LYS A 211 -14.86 5.32 -51.47
CA LYS A 211 -15.91 6.01 -50.75
C LYS A 211 -17.25 5.32 -51.11
N LYS A 212 -18.05 5.01 -50.11
CA LYS A 212 -19.52 5.06 -50.05
C LYS A 212 -19.94 4.15 -48.89
N GLY A 213 -20.88 4.50 -48.11
CA GLY A 213 -21.89 5.54 -48.17
C GLY A 213 -22.65 5.60 -46.86
N LYS A 214 -22.99 6.77 -46.60
CA LYS A 214 -23.96 7.25 -45.67
C LYS A 214 -25.33 6.57 -45.89
N LYS A 215 -25.98 6.11 -44.84
CA LYS A 215 -27.44 6.04 -44.81
C LYS A 215 -27.92 6.33 -43.40
N GLU A 216 -28.46 7.51 -43.31
CA GLU A 216 -29.46 7.99 -42.39
C GLU A 216 -30.73 7.13 -42.57
N GLU A 217 -31.39 6.86 -41.49
CA GLU A 217 -32.82 6.75 -41.28
C GLU A 217 -32.95 6.85 -39.76
N ASP A 218 -33.27 7.91 -39.15
CA ASP A 218 -34.40 8.86 -39.06
C ASP A 218 -35.77 8.13 -39.04
N VAL A 219 -36.62 8.68 -38.21
CA VAL A 219 -38.06 8.54 -38.08
C VAL A 219 -38.49 7.60 -36.96
N GLU A 220 -38.97 8.17 -36.02
CA GLU A 220 -40.28 8.70 -35.55
C GLU A 220 -40.69 7.90 -34.32
N GLU A 221 -41.00 8.57 -33.30
CA GLU A 221 -42.10 9.47 -32.90
C GLU A 221 -43.11 8.78 -31.96
N LYS A 222 -43.42 9.59 -31.00
CA LYS A 222 -44.69 9.75 -30.26
C LYS A 222 -45.00 8.77 -29.13
N GLU A 223 -45.02 9.38 -27.98
CA GLU A 223 -46.22 9.87 -27.28
C GLU A 223 -47.34 8.85 -27.10
N GLU A 224 -47.59 8.55 -25.87
CA GLU A 224 -48.88 8.77 -25.22
C GLU A 224 -48.76 8.27 -23.76
N LYS A 225 -48.85 9.23 -22.87
CA LYS A 225 -50.06 9.64 -22.12
C LYS A 225 -50.60 8.63 -21.10
N LYS A 226 -50.60 9.16 -19.92
CA LYS A 226 -51.67 9.07 -18.92
C LYS A 226 -52.04 7.68 -18.37
N LYS A 227 -51.65 7.40 -17.20
CA LYS A 227 -52.60 7.50 -16.08
C LYS A 227 -51.83 7.53 -14.78
#